data_9dac713b8f684c45d62ed84385644163
#
_entry.id   9dac713b8f684c45d62ed84385644163
#
_cell.length_a   1.000
_cell.length_b   1.000
_cell.length_c   1.000
_cell.angle_alpha   90.00
_cell.angle_beta   90.00
_cell.angle_gamma   90.00
#
_symmetry.space_group_name_H-M   'P 1'
#
loop_
_entity.id
_entity.type
_entity.pdbx_description
1 polymer ?
#
loop_
_entity_poly.entity_id
_entity_poly.type
_entity_poly.pdbx_seq_one_letter_code
_entity_poly.pdbx_strand_id
1 'polypeptide(L)'
;MNLGRRGHRRRTRIVDDEALLRRTGRIAALQSALALGVVLLLVGTVAYFLDVHAQAQEISGQLSAVVASTDDVTDAPPGMALAIRAPSGAVAVSDRAPAATAGLLNGQPGFSDVRSHDVEYRGLVADRGGRRIAALLDITPWENGRQRLLLALVIAEIAGAAAAAAVVVMLSRRSIRPLGAALSLQRRFVADASHELRAPLTVLHTRAQLLARRAEKHDVDPQLREQLNGLVTDTRALGDVVEDLLLSASLESAAGWREPVDLRVLCQHVRDSVAAHAESLQLRLDLASDDAGDLTVTGSATALRRALLALLDNAIAHESPGGQVTLRVTRVADTVSVAVIDTGVGLDVHTVQHLFTRFAHGDGHTAGARHYGIGLALVREIVDAHHGEIVVDGAPQHGATFTLHLPARSHTP
;
A
#
# COMPACT_ATOMS: atom_id res chain seq x y z
N MET A 1 30.24 -1.73 30.34
CA MET A 1 29.26 -0.64 30.40
C MET A 1 28.86 -0.29 28.97
N ASN A 2 28.03 -1.12 28.30
CA ASN A 2 27.59 -0.87 26.89
C ASN A 2 26.31 -1.63 26.51
N LEU A 3 25.32 -1.71 27.41
CA LEU A 3 24.02 -2.36 27.17
C LEU A 3 22.89 -1.38 26.82
N GLY A 4 23.13 -0.06 26.87
CA GLY A 4 22.10 0.97 26.67
C GLY A 4 21.82 1.37 25.20
N ARG A 5 22.70 1.07 24.24
CA ARG A 5 22.56 1.54 22.85
C ARG A 5 21.76 0.62 21.93
N ARG A 6 21.52 -0.64 22.28
CA ARG A 6 20.74 -1.58 21.44
C ARG A 6 19.22 -1.41 21.56
N GLY A 7 18.73 -0.89 22.68
CA GLY A 7 17.29 -0.68 22.90
C GLY A 7 16.69 0.50 22.14
N HIS A 8 17.49 1.53 21.85
CA HIS A 8 17.00 2.76 21.21
C HIS A 8 16.75 2.60 19.70
N ARG A 9 17.56 1.78 19.01
CA ARG A 9 17.40 1.53 17.56
C ARG A 9 16.21 0.61 17.20
N ARG A 10 15.75 -0.22 18.13
CA ARG A 10 14.55 -1.06 17.93
C ARG A 10 13.25 -0.26 18.01
N ARG A 11 13.20 0.78 18.85
CA ARG A 11 12.00 1.63 19.00
C ARG A 11 11.72 2.51 17.79
N THR A 12 12.73 2.99 17.11
CA THR A 12 12.57 3.89 15.96
C THR A 12 11.99 3.19 14.71
N ARG A 13 12.27 1.91 14.48
CA ARG A 13 11.78 1.17 13.29
C ARG A 13 10.31 0.71 13.38
N ILE A 14 9.83 0.35 14.56
CA ILE A 14 8.40 0.04 14.76
C ILE A 14 7.54 1.30 14.55
N VAL A 15 8.12 2.47 14.80
CA VAL A 15 7.46 3.78 14.60
C VAL A 15 7.28 4.11 13.12
N ASP A 16 8.21 3.71 12.23
CA ASP A 16 8.12 4.01 10.80
C ASP A 16 7.05 3.17 10.07
N ASP A 17 6.92 1.88 10.37
CA ASP A 17 5.88 1.01 9.77
C ASP A 17 4.49 1.41 10.28
N GLU A 18 4.35 1.75 11.56
CA GLU A 18 3.11 2.30 12.09
C GLU A 18 2.80 3.69 11.50
N ALA A 19 3.80 4.49 11.20
CA ALA A 19 3.62 5.80 10.57
C ALA A 19 3.12 5.67 9.12
N LEU A 20 3.63 4.71 8.35
CA LEU A 20 3.17 4.40 7.00
C LEU A 20 1.71 3.89 6.99
N LEU A 21 1.37 2.96 7.88
CA LEU A 21 0.00 2.44 8.02
C LEU A 21 -0.97 3.53 8.50
N ARG A 22 -0.53 4.45 9.38
CA ARG A 22 -1.30 5.61 9.80
C ARG A 22 -1.48 6.62 8.67
N ARG A 23 -0.50 6.78 7.78
CA ARG A 23 -0.56 7.67 6.62
C ARG A 23 -1.55 7.17 5.58
N THR A 24 -1.50 5.88 5.22
CA THR A 24 -2.47 5.27 4.30
C THR A 24 -3.89 5.26 4.85
N GLY A 25 -4.06 4.97 6.14
CA GLY A 25 -5.36 5.07 6.81
C GLY A 25 -5.92 6.50 6.83
N ARG A 26 -5.06 7.53 7.01
CA ARG A 26 -5.48 8.94 6.94
C ARG A 26 -5.87 9.36 5.53
N ILE A 27 -5.15 8.93 4.51
CA ILE A 27 -5.48 9.23 3.10
C ILE A 27 -6.84 8.61 2.73
N ALA A 28 -7.07 7.35 3.07
CA ALA A 28 -8.35 6.68 2.83
C ALA A 28 -9.51 7.36 3.58
N ALA A 29 -9.30 7.78 4.84
CA ALA A 29 -10.27 8.53 5.62
C ALA A 29 -10.61 9.88 4.97
N LEU A 30 -9.60 10.60 4.49
CA LEU A 30 -9.76 11.89 3.82
C LEU A 30 -10.54 11.74 2.50
N GLN A 31 -10.20 10.72 1.69
CA GLN A 31 -10.90 10.44 0.43
C GLN A 31 -12.37 10.06 0.66
N SER A 32 -12.67 9.23 1.65
CA SER A 32 -14.04 8.83 1.98
C SER A 32 -14.86 10.02 2.55
N ALA A 33 -14.24 10.84 3.40
CA ALA A 33 -14.89 12.04 3.92
C ALA A 33 -15.16 13.06 2.80
N LEU A 34 -14.21 13.24 1.87
CA LEU A 34 -14.38 14.12 0.71
C LEU A 34 -15.51 13.62 -0.21
N ALA A 35 -15.53 12.32 -0.52
CA ALA A 35 -16.58 11.73 -1.38
C ALA A 35 -17.97 11.91 -0.76
N LEU A 36 -18.11 11.65 0.55
CA LEU A 36 -19.39 11.85 1.25
C LEU A 36 -19.76 13.34 1.30
N GLY A 37 -18.80 14.25 1.56
CA GLY A 37 -19.03 15.69 1.54
C GLY A 37 -19.54 16.17 0.18
N VAL A 38 -18.96 15.69 -0.92
CA VAL A 38 -19.43 16.01 -2.28
C VAL A 38 -20.88 15.55 -2.50
N VAL A 39 -21.23 14.34 -2.04
CA VAL A 39 -22.60 13.82 -2.16
C VAL A 39 -23.60 14.66 -1.33
N LEU A 40 -23.24 14.98 -0.08
CA LEU A 40 -24.08 15.80 0.80
C LEU A 40 -24.26 17.22 0.25
N LEU A 41 -23.18 17.84 -0.25
CA LEU A 41 -23.21 19.15 -0.89
C LEU A 41 -24.15 19.14 -2.10
N LEU A 42 -24.10 18.11 -2.93
CA LEU A 42 -24.97 17.97 -4.10
C LEU A 42 -26.43 17.82 -3.68
N VAL A 43 -26.71 16.98 -2.70
CA VAL A 43 -28.07 16.79 -2.16
C VAL A 43 -28.57 18.10 -1.51
N GLY A 44 -27.75 18.76 -0.71
CA GLY A 44 -28.07 20.05 -0.09
C GLY A 44 -28.32 21.14 -1.12
N THR A 45 -27.52 21.20 -2.17
CA THR A 45 -27.70 22.14 -3.28
C THR A 45 -29.02 21.91 -4.00
N VAL A 46 -29.34 20.66 -4.31
CA VAL A 46 -30.62 20.30 -4.96
C VAL A 46 -31.79 20.66 -4.06
N ALA A 47 -31.73 20.32 -2.75
CA ALA A 47 -32.79 20.68 -1.78
C ALA A 47 -32.98 22.16 -1.69
N TYR A 48 -31.90 22.93 -1.63
CA TYR A 48 -31.97 24.41 -1.61
C TYR A 48 -32.60 24.97 -2.88
N PHE A 49 -32.23 24.50 -4.06
CA PHE A 49 -32.83 24.94 -5.31
C PHE A 49 -34.33 24.62 -5.42
N LEU A 50 -34.72 23.42 -4.97
CA LEU A 50 -36.11 23.01 -4.95
C LEU A 50 -36.92 23.90 -4.02
N ASP A 51 -36.42 24.22 -2.82
CA ASP A 51 -37.05 25.09 -1.85
C ASP A 51 -37.22 26.52 -2.40
N VAL A 52 -36.16 27.10 -2.97
CA VAL A 52 -36.22 28.44 -3.59
C VAL A 52 -37.23 28.48 -4.74
N HIS A 53 -37.29 27.43 -5.56
CA HIS A 53 -38.24 27.38 -6.68
C HIS A 53 -39.69 27.23 -6.21
N ALA A 54 -39.92 26.36 -5.21
CA ALA A 54 -41.24 26.18 -4.61
C ALA A 54 -41.76 27.47 -3.96
N GLN A 55 -40.92 28.18 -3.17
CA GLN A 55 -41.23 29.46 -2.56
C GLN A 55 -41.57 30.54 -3.60
N ALA A 56 -40.77 30.63 -4.69
CA ALA A 56 -41.03 31.61 -5.75
C ALA A 56 -42.36 31.36 -6.45
N GLN A 57 -42.76 30.07 -6.67
CA GLN A 57 -44.06 29.72 -7.24
C GLN A 57 -45.20 30.06 -6.26
N GLU A 58 -45.03 29.75 -4.97
CA GLU A 58 -46.03 30.07 -3.93
C GLU A 58 -46.27 31.56 -3.82
N ILE A 59 -45.20 32.38 -3.72
CA ILE A 59 -45.31 33.86 -3.64
C ILE A 59 -45.99 34.40 -4.90
N SER A 60 -45.60 33.94 -6.06
CA SER A 60 -46.20 34.39 -7.32
C SER A 60 -47.67 33.96 -7.45
N GLY A 61 -48.00 32.76 -6.98
CA GLY A 61 -49.38 32.23 -6.95
C GLY A 61 -50.25 33.05 -5.97
N GLN A 62 -49.78 33.35 -4.77
CA GLN A 62 -50.52 34.17 -3.78
C GLN A 62 -50.78 35.58 -4.30
N LEU A 63 -49.77 36.25 -4.84
CA LEU A 63 -49.90 37.60 -5.41
C LEU A 63 -50.88 37.60 -6.59
N SER A 64 -50.78 36.63 -7.48
CA SER A 64 -51.70 36.52 -8.64
C SER A 64 -53.12 36.26 -8.22
N ALA A 65 -53.35 35.40 -7.23
CA ALA A 65 -54.69 35.08 -6.72
C ALA A 65 -55.32 36.33 -6.07
N VAL A 66 -54.54 37.06 -5.26
CA VAL A 66 -55.06 38.28 -4.63
C VAL A 66 -55.39 39.36 -5.64
N VAL A 67 -54.51 39.64 -6.61
CA VAL A 67 -54.83 40.63 -7.66
C VAL A 67 -56.00 40.20 -8.54
N ALA A 68 -56.22 38.89 -8.72
CA ALA A 68 -57.35 38.36 -9.51
C ALA A 68 -58.71 38.43 -8.77
N SER A 69 -58.73 38.34 -7.43
CA SER A 69 -59.97 38.29 -6.63
C SER A 69 -60.36 39.56 -5.93
N THR A 70 -59.39 40.49 -5.71
CA THR A 70 -59.62 41.68 -4.91
C THR A 70 -60.35 42.77 -5.67
N ASP A 71 -61.40 43.27 -5.09
CA ASP A 71 -62.20 44.42 -5.62
C ASP A 71 -62.01 45.67 -4.77
N ASP A 72 -61.58 45.60 -3.48
CA ASP A 72 -61.29 46.65 -2.58
C ASP A 72 -59.98 46.47 -1.80
N VAL A 73 -59.36 47.59 -1.39
CA VAL A 73 -58.07 47.58 -0.62
C VAL A 73 -58.27 47.12 0.84
N THR A 74 -59.48 47.09 1.35
CA THR A 74 -59.84 46.60 2.69
C THR A 74 -59.72 45.09 2.83
N ASP A 75 -59.78 44.34 1.69
CA ASP A 75 -59.72 42.89 1.66
C ASP A 75 -58.25 42.37 1.59
N ALA A 76 -57.27 43.18 1.97
CA ALA A 76 -55.86 42.77 1.93
C ALA A 76 -55.58 41.60 2.89
N PRO A 77 -55.07 40.45 2.42
CA PRO A 77 -54.67 39.34 3.30
C PRO A 77 -53.58 39.73 4.27
N PRO A 78 -53.45 39.03 5.40
CA PRO A 78 -52.35 39.28 6.35
C PRO A 78 -50.97 39.21 5.69
N GLY A 79 -50.12 40.21 5.91
CA GLY A 79 -48.78 40.29 5.33
C GLY A 79 -48.75 40.86 3.90
N MET A 80 -49.90 41.24 3.33
CA MET A 80 -49.97 41.88 2.00
C MET A 80 -50.46 43.35 2.14
N ALA A 81 -49.97 44.19 1.25
CA ALA A 81 -50.41 45.54 1.04
C ALA A 81 -50.96 45.72 -0.37
N LEU A 82 -52.09 46.42 -0.48
CA LEU A 82 -52.77 46.64 -1.74
C LEU A 82 -52.88 48.16 -2.06
N ALA A 83 -52.76 48.45 -3.34
CA ALA A 83 -53.11 49.76 -3.87
C ALA A 83 -53.93 49.63 -5.14
N ILE A 84 -55.03 50.36 -5.28
CA ILE A 84 -55.92 50.30 -6.45
C ILE A 84 -56.10 51.72 -6.99
N ARG A 85 -55.84 51.86 -8.28
CA ARG A 85 -56.19 53.12 -9.01
C ARG A 85 -57.43 52.87 -9.84
N ALA A 86 -58.47 53.65 -9.55
CA ALA A 86 -59.71 53.61 -10.29
C ALA A 86 -59.60 54.28 -11.66
N PRO A 87 -60.54 54.06 -12.60
CA PRO A 87 -60.57 54.74 -13.87
C PRO A 87 -60.70 56.27 -13.78
N SER A 88 -61.25 56.77 -12.66
CA SER A 88 -61.28 58.17 -12.34
C SER A 88 -60.00 58.84 -11.92
N GLY A 89 -58.88 57.97 -11.80
CA GLY A 89 -57.58 58.42 -11.29
C GLY A 89 -57.43 58.35 -9.76
N ALA A 90 -58.52 58.11 -9.03
CA ALA A 90 -58.47 58.01 -7.57
C ALA A 90 -57.61 56.78 -7.14
N VAL A 91 -56.76 56.99 -6.13
CA VAL A 91 -55.86 55.91 -5.62
C VAL A 91 -56.34 55.62 -4.18
N ALA A 92 -56.67 54.33 -3.95
CA ALA A 92 -56.91 53.79 -2.64
C ALA A 92 -55.73 52.88 -2.24
N VAL A 93 -55.35 52.86 -0.97
CA VAL A 93 -54.25 52.08 -0.43
C VAL A 93 -54.71 51.40 0.85
N SER A 94 -54.35 50.17 1.10
CA SER A 94 -54.70 49.42 2.30
C SER A 94 -54.09 50.07 3.58
N ASP A 95 -54.69 49.85 4.72
CA ASP A 95 -54.15 50.28 5.99
C ASP A 95 -52.77 49.76 6.28
N ARG A 96 -51.87 50.61 6.78
CA ARG A 96 -50.47 50.26 7.08
C ARG A 96 -49.63 49.82 5.88
N ALA A 97 -50.02 50.07 4.64
CA ALA A 97 -49.23 49.77 3.47
C ALA A 97 -47.93 50.60 3.46
N PRO A 98 -46.81 50.00 3.07
CA PRO A 98 -45.55 50.71 2.82
C PRO A 98 -45.77 51.86 1.81
N ALA A 99 -45.03 52.97 1.95
CA ALA A 99 -45.14 54.09 1.00
C ALA A 99 -44.84 53.68 -0.46
N ALA A 100 -44.04 52.67 -0.65
CA ALA A 100 -43.72 52.07 -1.95
C ALA A 100 -44.95 51.48 -2.68
N THR A 101 -45.99 51.06 -1.94
CA THR A 101 -47.18 50.41 -2.52
C THR A 101 -47.91 51.27 -3.55
N ALA A 102 -48.15 52.54 -3.21
CA ALA A 102 -48.73 53.49 -4.15
C ALA A 102 -47.82 53.78 -5.35
N GLY A 103 -46.52 53.83 -5.13
CA GLY A 103 -45.50 54.03 -6.19
C GLY A 103 -45.53 52.98 -7.27
N LEU A 104 -45.84 51.72 -6.92
CA LEU A 104 -45.93 50.59 -7.87
C LEU A 104 -46.97 50.79 -8.95
N LEU A 105 -48.05 51.51 -8.66
CA LEU A 105 -49.10 51.82 -9.64
C LEU A 105 -48.60 52.63 -10.85
N ASN A 106 -47.41 53.25 -10.74
CA ASN A 106 -46.78 53.99 -11.83
C ASN A 106 -45.80 53.08 -12.65
N GLY A 107 -45.53 51.87 -12.17
CA GLY A 107 -44.65 50.90 -12.87
C GLY A 107 -45.33 50.18 -14.02
N GLN A 108 -44.57 49.35 -14.74
CA GLN A 108 -45.13 48.47 -15.75
C GLN A 108 -45.86 47.30 -15.10
N PRO A 109 -46.92 46.75 -15.74
CA PRO A 109 -47.56 45.50 -15.30
C PRO A 109 -46.54 44.34 -15.23
N GLY A 110 -46.61 43.53 -14.16
CA GLY A 110 -45.71 42.41 -13.92
C GLY A 110 -45.20 42.35 -12.48
N PHE A 111 -44.35 41.37 -12.23
CA PHE A 111 -43.68 41.22 -10.94
C PHE A 111 -42.47 42.16 -10.81
N SER A 112 -42.29 42.67 -9.61
CA SER A 112 -41.15 43.54 -9.28
C SER A 112 -40.74 43.36 -7.81
N ASP A 113 -39.45 43.46 -7.52
CA ASP A 113 -38.92 43.46 -6.16
C ASP A 113 -38.78 44.90 -5.69
N VAL A 114 -39.27 45.19 -4.48
CA VAL A 114 -39.29 46.53 -3.91
C VAL A 114 -38.75 46.46 -2.48
N ARG A 115 -37.79 47.33 -2.15
CA ARG A 115 -37.27 47.45 -0.82
C ARG A 115 -37.81 48.74 -0.19
N SER A 116 -38.40 48.60 1.00
CA SER A 116 -38.89 49.74 1.79
C SER A 116 -38.54 49.55 3.27
N HIS A 117 -37.81 50.52 3.87
CA HIS A 117 -37.41 50.49 5.29
C HIS A 117 -36.78 49.16 5.76
N ASP A 118 -35.78 48.67 5.04
CA ASP A 118 -35.06 47.40 5.29
C ASP A 118 -35.91 46.11 5.18
N VAL A 119 -37.13 46.20 4.69
CA VAL A 119 -37.99 45.05 4.37
C VAL A 119 -38.03 44.85 2.86
N GLU A 120 -37.81 43.62 2.41
CA GLU A 120 -37.93 43.23 0.99
C GLU A 120 -39.37 42.74 0.71
N TYR A 121 -39.95 43.28 -0.33
CA TYR A 121 -41.30 42.98 -0.79
C TYR A 121 -41.27 42.49 -2.22
N ARG A 122 -42.07 41.47 -2.52
CA ARG A 122 -42.40 41.07 -3.89
C ARG A 122 -43.70 41.76 -4.29
N GLY A 123 -43.67 42.51 -5.37
CA GLY A 123 -44.83 43.23 -5.89
C GLY A 123 -45.35 42.61 -7.19
N LEU A 124 -46.66 42.70 -7.40
CA LEU A 124 -47.32 42.43 -8.65
C LEU A 124 -48.22 43.59 -9.03
N VAL A 125 -48.06 44.10 -10.25
CA VAL A 125 -48.96 45.13 -10.84
C VAL A 125 -49.71 44.51 -11.99
N ALA A 126 -51.03 44.63 -11.99
CA ALA A 126 -51.87 44.20 -13.09
C ALA A 126 -53.04 45.16 -13.36
N ASP A 127 -53.43 45.20 -14.62
CA ASP A 127 -54.60 45.98 -15.08
C ASP A 127 -55.81 45.03 -15.23
N ARG A 128 -56.92 45.34 -14.52
CA ARG A 128 -58.14 44.53 -14.53
C ARG A 128 -59.38 45.42 -14.54
N GLY A 129 -60.25 45.26 -15.50
CA GLY A 129 -61.50 46.01 -15.57
C GLY A 129 -61.35 47.52 -15.60
N GLY A 130 -60.28 48.02 -16.21
CA GLY A 130 -59.97 49.47 -16.25
C GLY A 130 -59.38 50.05 -14.96
N ARG A 131 -59.16 49.19 -13.95
CA ARG A 131 -58.46 49.55 -12.71
C ARG A 131 -57.05 49.00 -12.74
N ARG A 132 -56.09 49.72 -12.15
CA ARG A 132 -54.74 49.22 -11.95
C ARG A 132 -54.58 48.81 -10.47
N ILE A 133 -54.21 47.57 -10.26
CA ILE A 133 -54.08 46.93 -8.94
C ILE A 133 -52.61 46.61 -8.70
N ALA A 134 -52.05 47.05 -7.57
CA ALA A 134 -50.73 46.64 -7.12
C ALA A 134 -50.87 45.90 -5.81
N ALA A 135 -50.27 44.76 -5.70
CA ALA A 135 -50.13 43.99 -4.46
C ALA A 135 -48.65 43.84 -4.10
N LEU A 136 -48.34 44.01 -2.81
CA LEU A 136 -47.02 43.81 -2.20
C LEU A 136 -47.14 42.72 -1.15
N LEU A 137 -46.21 41.78 -1.14
CA LEU A 137 -46.06 40.73 -0.13
C LEU A 137 -44.72 40.88 0.55
N ASP A 138 -44.70 40.92 1.88
CA ASP A 138 -43.48 40.88 2.67
C ASP A 138 -42.83 39.51 2.56
N ILE A 139 -41.60 39.43 1.99
CA ILE A 139 -40.87 38.18 1.78
C ILE A 139 -39.86 37.90 2.89
N THR A 140 -39.72 38.72 3.91
CA THR A 140 -38.83 38.55 5.05
C THR A 140 -38.99 37.17 5.75
N PRO A 141 -40.23 36.65 5.96
CA PRO A 141 -40.39 35.32 6.57
C PRO A 141 -39.74 34.21 5.76
N TRP A 142 -39.80 34.28 4.42
CA TRP A 142 -39.17 33.28 3.52
C TRP A 142 -37.67 33.43 3.52
N GLU A 143 -37.10 34.64 3.56
CA GLU A 143 -35.66 34.85 3.64
C GLU A 143 -35.09 34.31 4.96
N ASN A 144 -35.73 34.54 6.08
CA ASN A 144 -35.38 34.00 7.36
C ASN A 144 -35.43 32.45 7.36
N GLY A 145 -36.46 31.88 6.72
CA GLY A 145 -36.57 30.42 6.49
C GLY A 145 -35.38 29.85 5.70
N ARG A 146 -35.01 30.53 4.61
CA ARG A 146 -33.87 30.17 3.76
C ARG A 146 -32.56 30.22 4.51
N GLN A 147 -32.30 31.24 5.33
CA GLN A 147 -31.08 31.32 6.15
C GLN A 147 -31.01 30.17 7.18
N ARG A 148 -32.12 29.80 7.80
CA ARG A 148 -32.19 28.66 8.73
C ARG A 148 -31.94 27.34 8.01
N LEU A 149 -32.52 27.19 6.80
CA LEU A 149 -32.25 25.99 5.96
C LEU A 149 -30.77 25.86 5.57
N LEU A 150 -30.15 26.96 5.13
CA LEU A 150 -28.72 26.98 4.80
C LEU A 150 -27.86 26.61 6.01
N LEU A 151 -28.15 27.19 7.18
CA LEU A 151 -27.43 26.89 8.42
C LEU A 151 -27.57 25.40 8.80
N ALA A 152 -28.79 24.86 8.69
CA ALA A 152 -29.07 23.46 8.98
C ALA A 152 -28.31 22.51 8.01
N LEU A 153 -28.27 22.87 6.73
CA LEU A 153 -27.50 22.08 5.71
C LEU A 153 -25.99 22.10 5.99
N VAL A 154 -25.41 23.25 6.33
CA VAL A 154 -24.00 23.37 6.69
C VAL A 154 -23.68 22.57 7.95
N ILE A 155 -24.51 22.63 8.98
CA ILE A 155 -24.31 21.81 10.19
C ILE A 155 -24.40 20.33 9.87
N ALA A 156 -25.37 19.90 9.05
CA ALA A 156 -25.55 18.51 8.65
C ALA A 156 -24.33 17.99 7.85
N GLU A 157 -23.77 18.83 6.98
CA GLU A 157 -22.58 18.50 6.20
C GLU A 157 -21.36 18.30 7.10
N ILE A 158 -21.09 19.22 8.01
CA ILE A 158 -19.98 19.12 8.97
C ILE A 158 -20.14 17.86 9.85
N ALA A 159 -21.33 17.62 10.38
CA ALA A 159 -21.62 16.46 11.20
C ALA A 159 -21.46 15.14 10.42
N GLY A 160 -21.95 15.09 9.19
CA GLY A 160 -21.81 13.95 8.30
C GLY A 160 -20.35 13.64 7.96
N ALA A 161 -19.57 14.64 7.62
CA ALA A 161 -18.13 14.51 7.34
C ALA A 161 -17.36 14.02 8.58
N ALA A 162 -17.66 14.56 9.77
CA ALA A 162 -17.05 14.13 11.02
C ALA A 162 -17.40 12.67 11.36
N ALA A 163 -18.66 12.26 11.19
CA ALA A 163 -19.11 10.90 11.40
C ALA A 163 -18.42 9.91 10.44
N ALA A 164 -18.33 10.26 9.16
CA ALA A 164 -17.63 9.44 8.17
C ALA A 164 -16.14 9.25 8.52
N ALA A 165 -15.45 10.33 8.89
CA ALA A 165 -14.06 10.26 9.32
C ALA A 165 -13.89 9.35 10.56
N ALA A 166 -14.78 9.45 11.53
CA ALA A 166 -14.78 8.62 12.74
C ALA A 166 -14.96 7.12 12.40
N VAL A 167 -15.91 6.79 11.52
CA VAL A 167 -16.18 5.41 11.07
C VAL A 167 -14.97 4.84 10.35
N VAL A 168 -14.36 5.57 9.42
CA VAL A 168 -13.17 5.10 8.68
C VAL A 168 -11.99 4.87 9.62
N VAL A 169 -11.74 5.79 10.58
CA VAL A 169 -10.69 5.61 11.58
C VAL A 169 -10.96 4.38 12.46
N MET A 170 -12.19 4.19 12.90
CA MET A 170 -12.59 3.03 13.71
C MET A 170 -12.42 1.72 12.95
N LEU A 171 -12.88 1.66 11.70
CA LEU A 171 -12.79 0.48 10.84
C LEU A 171 -11.33 0.14 10.50
N SER A 172 -10.54 1.15 10.16
CA SER A 172 -9.10 1.00 9.90
C SER A 172 -8.37 0.44 11.13
N ARG A 173 -8.64 0.97 12.32
CA ARG A 173 -8.05 0.45 13.56
C ARG A 173 -8.48 -0.98 13.86
N ARG A 174 -9.75 -1.32 13.60
CA ARG A 174 -10.28 -2.66 13.88
C ARG A 174 -9.75 -3.72 12.91
N SER A 175 -9.53 -3.36 11.64
CA SER A 175 -9.06 -4.29 10.59
C SER A 175 -7.53 -4.44 10.55
N ILE A 176 -6.77 -3.36 10.76
CA ILE A 176 -5.31 -3.38 10.62
C ILE A 176 -4.61 -3.91 11.88
N ARG A 177 -5.12 -3.62 13.08
CA ARG A 177 -4.50 -4.08 14.34
C ARG A 177 -4.36 -5.61 14.45
N PRO A 178 -5.39 -6.44 14.18
CA PRO A 178 -5.24 -7.89 14.26
C PRO A 178 -4.27 -8.44 13.23
N LEU A 179 -4.17 -7.83 12.03
CA LEU A 179 -3.20 -8.22 11.01
C LEU A 179 -1.76 -7.98 11.49
N GLY A 180 -1.49 -6.81 12.07
CA GLY A 180 -0.18 -6.51 12.65
C GLY A 180 0.19 -7.43 13.82
N ALA A 181 -0.79 -7.80 14.66
CA ALA A 181 -0.59 -8.76 15.74
C ALA A 181 -0.31 -10.18 15.22
N ALA A 182 -1.04 -10.63 14.18
CA ALA A 182 -0.83 -11.92 13.54
C ALA A 182 0.58 -12.02 12.90
N LEU A 183 1.00 -10.98 12.15
CA LEU A 183 2.34 -10.91 11.58
C LEU A 183 3.44 -10.91 12.67
N SER A 184 3.24 -10.21 13.78
CA SER A 184 4.20 -10.19 14.88
C SER A 184 4.28 -11.54 15.62
N LEU A 185 3.17 -12.28 15.69
CA LEU A 185 3.12 -13.63 16.25
C LEU A 185 3.82 -14.62 15.33
N GLN A 186 3.56 -14.56 14.03
CA GLN A 186 4.23 -15.36 13.02
C GLN A 186 5.76 -15.15 13.05
N ARG A 187 6.21 -13.88 13.13
CA ARG A 187 7.65 -13.55 13.26
C ARG A 187 8.30 -14.18 14.49
N ARG A 188 7.62 -14.10 15.65
CA ARG A 188 8.11 -14.73 16.89
C ARG A 188 8.14 -16.23 16.78
N PHE A 189 7.07 -16.84 16.26
CA PHE A 189 7.00 -18.29 16.06
C PHE A 189 8.15 -18.80 15.17
N VAL A 190 8.45 -18.11 14.03
CA VAL A 190 9.55 -18.48 13.14
C VAL A 190 10.90 -18.34 13.85
N ALA A 191 11.12 -17.25 14.59
CA ALA A 191 12.37 -17.04 15.33
C ALA A 191 12.57 -18.10 16.43
N ASP A 192 11.54 -18.40 17.20
CA ASP A 192 11.59 -19.40 18.26
C ASP A 192 11.77 -20.81 17.68
N ALA A 193 11.03 -21.17 16.63
CA ALA A 193 11.17 -22.43 15.92
C ALA A 193 12.60 -22.62 15.36
N SER A 194 13.22 -21.54 14.86
CA SER A 194 14.60 -21.56 14.36
C SER A 194 15.59 -21.99 15.45
N HIS A 195 15.44 -21.48 16.66
CA HIS A 195 16.32 -21.84 17.78
C HIS A 195 16.02 -23.24 18.31
N GLU A 196 14.75 -23.59 18.42
CA GLU A 196 14.31 -24.90 18.97
C GLU A 196 14.63 -26.08 18.02
N LEU A 197 14.65 -25.86 16.69
CA LEU A 197 14.99 -26.90 15.70
C LEU A 197 16.49 -27.04 15.49
N ARG A 198 17.26 -25.97 15.60
CA ARG A 198 18.73 -26.03 15.41
C ARG A 198 19.42 -26.91 16.43
N ALA A 199 19.02 -26.83 17.69
CA ALA A 199 19.66 -27.58 18.79
C ALA A 199 19.55 -29.12 18.60
N PRO A 200 18.36 -29.75 18.39
CA PRO A 200 18.25 -31.18 18.20
C PRO A 200 18.94 -31.66 16.91
N LEU A 201 18.89 -30.88 15.82
CA LEU A 201 19.59 -31.21 14.58
C LEU A 201 21.10 -31.21 14.76
N THR A 202 21.66 -30.22 15.47
CA THR A 202 23.10 -30.20 15.79
C THR A 202 23.50 -31.43 16.62
N VAL A 203 22.69 -31.83 17.59
CA VAL A 203 22.95 -33.04 18.39
C VAL A 203 22.90 -34.31 17.52
N LEU A 204 21.90 -34.43 16.65
CA LEU A 204 21.79 -35.56 15.72
C LEU A 204 22.98 -35.66 14.79
N HIS A 205 23.34 -34.54 14.16
CA HIS A 205 24.50 -34.48 13.26
C HIS A 205 25.82 -34.80 13.97
N THR A 206 26.03 -34.25 15.17
CA THR A 206 27.22 -34.56 15.99
C THR A 206 27.30 -36.04 16.34
N ARG A 207 26.16 -36.66 16.72
CA ARG A 207 26.11 -38.12 17.01
C ARG A 207 26.40 -38.94 15.77
N ALA A 208 25.83 -38.59 14.61
CA ALA A 208 26.12 -39.29 13.36
C ALA A 208 27.62 -39.20 13.00
N GLN A 209 28.22 -38.00 13.10
CA GLN A 209 29.67 -37.83 12.88
C GLN A 209 30.53 -38.66 13.83
N LEU A 210 30.18 -38.72 15.14
CA LEU A 210 30.92 -39.48 16.10
C LEU A 210 30.85 -41.00 15.79
N LEU A 211 29.68 -41.48 15.34
CA LEU A 211 29.51 -42.88 14.92
C LEU A 211 30.34 -43.18 13.64
N ALA A 212 30.25 -42.30 12.63
CA ALA A 212 31.05 -42.46 11.41
C ALA A 212 32.55 -42.48 11.70
N ARG A 213 33.09 -41.53 12.50
CA ARG A 213 34.49 -41.49 12.92
C ARG A 213 34.93 -42.73 13.73
N ARG A 214 34.02 -43.31 14.55
CA ARG A 214 34.29 -44.55 15.25
C ARG A 214 34.38 -45.73 14.28
N ALA A 215 33.50 -45.80 13.29
CA ALA A 215 33.51 -46.81 12.26
C ALA A 215 34.80 -46.74 11.35
N GLU A 216 35.34 -45.53 11.15
CA GLU A 216 36.64 -45.37 10.44
C GLU A 216 37.82 -45.94 11.22
N LYS A 217 37.78 -45.87 12.57
CA LYS A 217 38.86 -46.34 13.43
C LYS A 217 38.83 -47.84 13.76
N HIS A 218 37.74 -48.50 13.49
CA HIS A 218 37.52 -49.89 13.77
C HIS A 218 37.28 -50.65 12.48
N ASP A 219 37.59 -51.93 12.45
CA ASP A 219 37.33 -52.82 11.31
C ASP A 219 35.84 -53.16 11.25
N VAL A 220 35.06 -52.22 10.68
CA VAL A 220 33.61 -52.32 10.53
C VAL A 220 33.29 -52.68 9.09
N ASP A 221 32.22 -53.44 8.89
CA ASP A 221 31.67 -53.77 7.58
C ASP A 221 31.60 -52.53 6.68
N PRO A 222 32.16 -52.59 5.46
CA PRO A 222 32.12 -51.49 4.48
C PRO A 222 30.72 -50.95 4.22
N GLN A 223 29.70 -51.80 4.22
CA GLN A 223 28.29 -51.40 4.07
C GLN A 223 27.79 -50.54 5.23
N LEU A 224 28.15 -50.91 6.49
CA LEU A 224 27.80 -50.13 7.67
C LEU A 224 28.50 -48.75 7.66
N ARG A 225 29.78 -48.73 7.19
CA ARG A 225 30.53 -47.46 7.06
C ARG A 225 29.85 -46.50 6.06
N GLU A 226 29.41 -47.02 4.91
CA GLU A 226 28.68 -46.26 3.91
C GLU A 226 27.34 -45.73 4.45
N GLN A 227 26.59 -46.58 5.16
CA GLN A 227 25.33 -46.14 5.80
C GLN A 227 25.52 -45.03 6.85
N LEU A 228 26.61 -45.13 7.64
CA LEU A 228 26.92 -44.07 8.63
C LEU A 228 27.34 -42.78 7.96
N ASN A 229 28.08 -42.79 6.89
CA ASN A 229 28.45 -41.64 6.09
C ASN A 229 27.20 -41.03 5.40
N GLY A 230 26.32 -41.88 4.89
CA GLY A 230 25.02 -41.47 4.39
C GLY A 230 24.17 -40.73 5.45
N LEU A 231 24.13 -41.27 6.70
CA LEU A 231 23.41 -40.63 7.81
C LEU A 231 23.99 -39.26 8.17
N VAL A 232 25.33 -39.08 8.12
CA VAL A 232 25.95 -37.75 8.34
C VAL A 232 25.53 -36.78 7.26
N THR A 233 25.51 -37.23 6.00
CA THR A 233 25.08 -36.41 4.86
C THR A 233 23.58 -36.02 4.99
N ASP A 234 22.72 -37.00 5.29
CA ASP A 234 21.27 -36.78 5.41
C ASP A 234 20.92 -35.84 6.58
N THR A 235 21.58 -35.97 7.72
CA THR A 235 21.35 -35.07 8.86
C THR A 235 21.82 -33.65 8.60
N ARG A 236 22.90 -33.46 7.83
CA ARG A 236 23.38 -32.15 7.40
C ARG A 236 22.39 -31.52 6.43
N ALA A 237 21.97 -32.25 5.41
CA ALA A 237 20.99 -31.78 4.43
C ALA A 237 19.65 -31.40 5.06
N LEU A 238 19.18 -32.16 6.06
CA LEU A 238 17.98 -31.80 6.81
C LEU A 238 18.17 -30.49 7.60
N GLY A 239 19.34 -30.27 8.18
CA GLY A 239 19.68 -29.00 8.84
C GLY A 239 19.61 -27.81 7.88
N ASP A 240 20.20 -27.96 6.69
CA ASP A 240 20.18 -26.94 5.65
C ASP A 240 18.75 -26.62 5.17
N VAL A 241 17.91 -27.64 4.95
CA VAL A 241 16.49 -27.47 4.59
C VAL A 241 15.72 -26.68 5.64
N VAL A 242 15.91 -27.04 6.92
CA VAL A 242 15.23 -26.32 8.04
C VAL A 242 15.72 -24.86 8.10
N GLU A 243 17.02 -24.60 7.96
CA GLU A 243 17.55 -23.24 7.92
C GLU A 243 17.00 -22.44 6.74
N ASP A 244 16.88 -23.04 5.56
CA ASP A 244 16.33 -22.41 4.36
C ASP A 244 14.86 -22.05 4.53
N LEU A 245 14.04 -22.95 5.08
CA LEU A 245 12.63 -22.67 5.37
C LEU A 245 12.44 -21.54 6.38
N LEU A 246 13.28 -21.53 7.43
CA LEU A 246 13.23 -20.49 8.45
C LEU A 246 13.72 -19.14 7.92
N LEU A 247 14.73 -19.15 7.06
CA LEU A 247 15.21 -17.95 6.37
C LEU A 247 14.12 -17.41 5.44
N SER A 248 13.52 -18.24 4.59
CA SER A 248 12.40 -17.87 3.72
C SER A 248 11.24 -17.22 4.47
N ALA A 249 10.79 -17.84 5.57
CA ALA A 249 9.72 -17.28 6.41
C ALA A 249 10.12 -15.96 7.11
N SER A 250 11.43 -15.73 7.34
CA SER A 250 11.94 -14.47 7.88
C SER A 250 12.08 -13.37 6.83
N LEU A 251 12.32 -13.74 5.55
CA LEU A 251 12.39 -12.81 4.41
C LEU A 251 11.06 -12.07 4.17
N GLU A 252 9.93 -12.77 4.27
CA GLU A 252 8.59 -12.17 4.17
C GLU A 252 8.36 -11.07 5.22
N SER A 253 9.18 -11.08 6.26
CA SER A 253 9.09 -10.14 7.39
C SER A 253 10.00 -8.92 7.26
N ALA A 254 10.48 -8.55 6.11
CA ALA A 254 11.56 -7.67 5.65
C ALA A 254 11.85 -6.32 6.36
N ALA A 255 11.38 -6.08 7.57
CA ALA A 255 11.59 -4.83 8.31
C ALA A 255 12.94 -4.70 9.07
N GLY A 256 13.86 -5.68 8.93
CA GLY A 256 15.07 -5.75 9.78
C GLY A 256 16.43 -5.66 9.08
N TRP A 257 16.54 -5.62 7.75
CA TRP A 257 17.74 -6.06 7.06
C TRP A 257 18.40 -5.00 6.17
N ARG A 258 18.40 -3.77 6.56
CA ARG A 258 19.00 -2.71 5.76
C ARG A 258 20.34 -2.25 6.35
N GLU A 259 21.33 -3.13 6.26
CA GLU A 259 22.72 -2.76 6.53
C GLU A 259 23.53 -2.67 5.22
N PRO A 260 24.57 -1.87 5.18
CA PRO A 260 25.47 -1.84 4.03
C PRO A 260 26.26 -3.15 3.97
N VAL A 261 26.24 -3.83 2.82
CA VAL A 261 26.95 -5.09 2.56
C VAL A 261 27.87 -4.87 1.37
N ASP A 262 29.17 -4.97 1.58
CA ASP A 262 30.16 -5.01 0.50
C ASP A 262 30.17 -6.41 -0.14
N LEU A 263 29.70 -6.50 -1.40
CA LEU A 263 29.59 -7.75 -2.11
C LEU A 263 30.95 -8.35 -2.50
N ARG A 264 32.00 -7.54 -2.64
CA ARG A 264 33.37 -8.05 -2.88
C ARG A 264 33.85 -8.86 -1.68
N VAL A 265 33.75 -8.26 -0.49
CA VAL A 265 34.15 -8.93 0.77
C VAL A 265 33.28 -10.16 1.03
N LEU A 266 31.97 -10.07 0.75
CA LEU A 266 31.08 -11.19 0.92
C LEU A 266 31.42 -12.35 -0.03
N CYS A 267 31.67 -12.09 -1.30
CA CYS A 267 32.06 -13.10 -2.29
C CYS A 267 33.40 -13.72 -1.96
N GLN A 268 34.38 -12.96 -1.42
CA GLN A 268 35.64 -13.52 -0.93
C GLN A 268 35.40 -14.54 0.19
N HIS A 269 34.64 -14.18 1.21
CA HIS A 269 34.33 -15.07 2.33
C HIS A 269 33.58 -16.32 1.89
N VAL A 270 32.64 -16.17 0.95
CA VAL A 270 31.87 -17.31 0.40
C VAL A 270 32.80 -18.24 -0.39
N ARG A 271 33.63 -17.71 -1.30
CA ARG A 271 34.61 -18.48 -2.05
C ARG A 271 35.53 -19.28 -1.11
N ASP A 272 36.09 -18.59 -0.10
CA ASP A 272 37.05 -19.19 0.85
C ASP A 272 36.39 -20.32 1.67
N SER A 273 35.08 -20.21 1.96
CA SER A 273 34.37 -21.24 2.71
C SER A 273 34.13 -22.55 1.94
N VAL A 274 34.15 -22.53 0.60
CA VAL A 274 33.94 -23.71 -0.25
C VAL A 274 35.21 -24.13 -0.99
N ALA A 275 36.30 -23.38 -0.87
CA ALA A 275 37.56 -23.64 -1.61
C ALA A 275 38.11 -25.06 -1.39
N ALA A 276 38.19 -25.52 -0.14
CA ALA A 276 38.68 -26.86 0.17
C ALA A 276 37.79 -27.96 -0.41
N HIS A 277 36.49 -27.74 -0.49
CA HIS A 277 35.56 -28.69 -1.10
C HIS A 277 35.75 -28.72 -2.62
N ALA A 278 35.82 -27.58 -3.28
CA ALA A 278 36.10 -27.48 -4.71
C ALA A 278 37.42 -28.15 -5.07
N GLU A 279 38.49 -27.92 -4.29
CA GLU A 279 39.81 -28.56 -4.48
C GLU A 279 39.74 -30.08 -4.34
N SER A 280 38.96 -30.59 -3.39
CA SER A 280 38.76 -32.05 -3.23
C SER A 280 38.09 -32.69 -4.43
N LEU A 281 37.32 -31.93 -5.20
CA LEU A 281 36.66 -32.33 -6.46
C LEU A 281 37.48 -31.97 -7.70
N GLN A 282 38.72 -31.50 -7.52
CA GLN A 282 39.62 -31.07 -8.60
C GLN A 282 39.05 -29.91 -9.44
N LEU A 283 38.25 -29.05 -8.84
CA LEU A 283 37.66 -27.88 -9.51
C LEU A 283 38.49 -26.61 -9.23
N ARG A 284 38.57 -25.75 -10.23
CA ARG A 284 39.13 -24.43 -10.09
C ARG A 284 38.05 -23.41 -9.66
N LEU A 285 38.29 -22.68 -8.57
CA LEU A 285 37.36 -21.68 -8.07
C LEU A 285 38.02 -20.31 -8.10
N ASP A 286 37.56 -19.43 -8.99
CA ASP A 286 38.11 -18.09 -9.21
C ASP A 286 37.16 -17.02 -8.72
N LEU A 287 37.73 -15.87 -8.33
CA LEU A 287 36.97 -14.64 -8.02
C LEU A 287 37.50 -13.50 -8.86
N ALA A 288 36.64 -12.93 -9.70
CA ALA A 288 36.89 -11.74 -10.49
C ALA A 288 36.06 -10.56 -9.96
N SER A 289 36.68 -9.46 -9.66
CA SER A 289 35.95 -8.24 -9.25
C SER A 289 36.50 -7.03 -9.98
N ASP A 290 35.64 -6.11 -10.37
CA ASP A 290 36.07 -4.81 -10.88
C ASP A 290 36.76 -4.02 -9.76
N ASP A 291 38.00 -3.54 -10.01
CA ASP A 291 38.78 -2.83 -9.00
C ASP A 291 38.30 -1.41 -8.70
N ALA A 292 37.49 -0.83 -9.56
CA ALA A 292 37.08 0.57 -9.50
C ALA A 292 35.59 0.73 -9.22
N GLY A 293 35.18 0.65 -7.94
CA GLY A 293 33.81 1.05 -7.59
C GLY A 293 33.38 0.58 -6.21
N ASP A 294 32.42 1.32 -5.64
CA ASP A 294 31.69 0.90 -4.44
C ASP A 294 30.71 -0.23 -4.84
N LEU A 295 30.98 -1.45 -4.39
CA LEU A 295 30.18 -2.64 -4.61
C LEU A 295 29.22 -2.91 -3.45
N THR A 296 28.84 -1.85 -2.72
CA THR A 296 27.98 -1.95 -1.55
C THR A 296 26.50 -1.90 -1.95
N VAL A 297 25.76 -2.89 -1.46
CA VAL A 297 24.29 -2.94 -1.53
C VAL A 297 23.68 -2.77 -0.14
N THR A 298 22.39 -2.49 -0.08
CA THR A 298 21.65 -2.41 1.19
C THR A 298 20.85 -3.68 1.41
N GLY A 299 21.21 -4.50 2.42
CA GLY A 299 20.55 -5.79 2.61
C GLY A 299 21.00 -6.56 3.84
N SER A 300 20.75 -7.86 3.84
CA SER A 300 21.20 -8.82 4.85
C SER A 300 22.41 -9.61 4.35
N ALA A 301 23.56 -9.41 5.00
CA ALA A 301 24.77 -10.18 4.69
C ALA A 301 24.54 -11.69 4.82
N THR A 302 23.76 -12.13 5.83
CA THR A 302 23.45 -13.54 6.05
C THR A 302 22.61 -14.14 4.92
N ALA A 303 21.57 -13.43 4.47
CA ALA A 303 20.71 -13.89 3.39
C ALA A 303 21.46 -13.93 2.06
N LEU A 304 22.19 -12.85 1.72
CA LEU A 304 23.00 -12.80 0.49
C LEU A 304 24.10 -13.86 0.48
N ARG A 305 24.74 -14.12 1.64
CA ARG A 305 25.70 -15.22 1.77
C ARG A 305 25.04 -16.57 1.46
N ARG A 306 23.83 -16.83 1.97
CA ARG A 306 23.11 -18.09 1.71
C ARG A 306 22.75 -18.24 0.24
N ALA A 307 22.31 -17.15 -0.43
CA ALA A 307 22.03 -17.15 -1.85
C ALA A 307 23.28 -17.51 -2.68
N LEU A 308 24.42 -16.90 -2.37
CA LEU A 308 25.68 -17.16 -3.07
C LEU A 308 26.19 -18.59 -2.83
N LEU A 309 26.06 -19.11 -1.60
CA LEU A 309 26.39 -20.50 -1.28
C LEU A 309 25.52 -21.46 -2.08
N ALA A 310 24.20 -21.24 -2.14
CA ALA A 310 23.30 -22.12 -2.90
C ALA A 310 23.63 -22.12 -4.40
N LEU A 311 24.04 -20.98 -4.98
CA LEU A 311 24.48 -20.91 -6.37
C LEU A 311 25.83 -21.61 -6.59
N LEU A 312 26.78 -21.45 -5.67
CA LEU A 312 28.08 -22.14 -5.76
C LEU A 312 27.96 -23.66 -5.58
N ASP A 313 27.15 -24.10 -4.61
CA ASP A 313 26.89 -25.53 -4.41
C ASP A 313 26.24 -26.13 -5.65
N ASN A 314 25.33 -25.40 -6.31
CA ASN A 314 24.73 -25.83 -7.57
C ASN A 314 25.77 -25.91 -8.70
N ALA A 315 26.62 -24.89 -8.86
CA ALA A 315 27.68 -24.88 -9.87
C ALA A 315 28.67 -26.03 -9.64
N ILE A 316 29.16 -26.24 -8.42
CA ILE A 316 30.07 -27.32 -8.05
C ILE A 316 29.45 -28.70 -8.31
N ALA A 317 28.17 -28.88 -8.00
CA ALA A 317 27.47 -30.15 -8.20
C ALA A 317 27.29 -30.55 -9.67
N HIS A 318 27.26 -29.57 -10.57
CA HIS A 318 27.10 -29.80 -12.02
C HIS A 318 28.39 -29.71 -12.83
N GLU A 319 29.54 -29.53 -12.15
CA GLU A 319 30.85 -29.52 -12.77
C GLU A 319 31.49 -30.91 -12.86
N SER A 320 32.38 -31.05 -13.84
CA SER A 320 33.24 -32.24 -13.99
C SER A 320 34.62 -31.97 -13.41
N PRO A 321 35.37 -33.03 -12.97
CA PRO A 321 36.75 -32.85 -12.51
C PRO A 321 37.63 -32.12 -13.56
N GLY A 322 38.35 -31.09 -13.13
CA GLY A 322 39.13 -30.20 -14.00
C GLY A 322 38.35 -28.96 -14.49
N GLY A 323 37.04 -28.87 -14.20
CA GLY A 323 36.20 -27.72 -14.53
C GLY A 323 36.48 -26.48 -13.70
N GLN A 324 35.80 -25.42 -14.06
CA GLN A 324 36.02 -24.07 -13.47
C GLN A 324 34.71 -23.43 -13.05
N VAL A 325 34.69 -22.90 -11.83
CA VAL A 325 33.60 -22.06 -11.33
C VAL A 325 34.16 -20.65 -11.03
N THR A 326 33.54 -19.62 -11.58
CA THR A 326 33.97 -18.23 -11.41
C THR A 326 32.88 -17.38 -10.76
N LEU A 327 33.20 -16.78 -9.63
CA LEU A 327 32.39 -15.65 -9.12
C LEU A 327 32.90 -14.37 -9.77
N ARG A 328 31.96 -13.56 -10.32
CA ARG A 328 32.28 -12.26 -10.89
C ARG A 328 31.41 -11.19 -10.26
N VAL A 329 32.03 -10.14 -9.71
CA VAL A 329 31.32 -9.01 -9.14
C VAL A 329 31.61 -7.77 -9.98
N THR A 330 30.58 -7.14 -10.49
CA THR A 330 30.67 -5.94 -11.35
C THR A 330 29.64 -4.90 -10.92
N ARG A 331 29.90 -3.64 -11.25
CA ARG A 331 28.93 -2.54 -11.08
C ARG A 331 28.68 -1.86 -12.41
N VAL A 332 27.39 -1.72 -12.75
CA VAL A 332 26.96 -0.94 -13.92
C VAL A 332 25.92 0.05 -13.44
N ALA A 333 26.24 1.34 -13.49
CA ALA A 333 25.43 2.43 -12.98
C ALA A 333 24.95 2.20 -11.52
N ASP A 334 23.65 2.08 -11.31
CA ASP A 334 23.02 1.90 -9.99
C ASP A 334 22.76 0.43 -9.65
N THR A 335 23.40 -0.51 -10.33
CA THR A 335 23.22 -1.95 -10.12
C THR A 335 24.58 -2.61 -9.86
N VAL A 336 24.67 -3.38 -8.78
CA VAL A 336 25.78 -4.30 -8.53
C VAL A 336 25.33 -5.70 -8.92
N SER A 337 26.12 -6.35 -9.75
CA SER A 337 25.83 -7.69 -10.27
C SER A 337 26.83 -8.70 -9.74
N VAL A 338 26.33 -9.85 -9.26
CA VAL A 338 27.15 -10.99 -8.90
C VAL A 338 26.79 -12.16 -9.79
N ALA A 339 27.71 -12.60 -10.62
CA ALA A 339 27.54 -13.75 -11.49
C ALA A 339 28.32 -14.97 -10.96
N VAL A 340 27.66 -16.12 -10.89
CA VAL A 340 28.27 -17.44 -10.69
C VAL A 340 28.25 -18.13 -12.05
N ILE A 341 29.44 -18.42 -12.57
CA ILE A 341 29.67 -18.94 -13.92
C ILE A 341 30.32 -20.29 -13.76
N ASP A 342 29.74 -21.35 -14.32
CA ASP A 342 30.33 -22.70 -14.41
C ASP A 342 30.58 -23.10 -15.86
N THR A 343 31.45 -24.09 -16.06
CA THR A 343 31.77 -24.71 -17.35
C THR A 343 31.16 -26.10 -17.51
N GLY A 344 30.21 -26.45 -16.64
CA GLY A 344 29.64 -27.76 -16.51
C GLY A 344 28.68 -28.20 -17.62
N VAL A 345 27.75 -29.08 -17.29
CA VAL A 345 26.80 -29.67 -18.24
C VAL A 345 25.85 -28.69 -18.90
N GLY A 346 25.75 -27.47 -18.35
CA GLY A 346 24.90 -26.40 -18.86
C GLY A 346 23.42 -26.62 -18.61
N LEU A 347 22.60 -25.72 -19.14
CA LEU A 347 21.14 -25.66 -18.90
C LEU A 347 20.38 -25.63 -20.22
N ASP A 348 19.23 -26.30 -20.25
CA ASP A 348 18.21 -26.05 -21.26
C ASP A 348 17.33 -24.83 -20.83
N VAL A 349 17.36 -23.79 -21.64
CA VAL A 349 16.66 -22.52 -21.40
C VAL A 349 15.14 -22.73 -21.19
N HIS A 350 14.56 -23.75 -21.79
CA HIS A 350 13.14 -24.07 -21.60
C HIS A 350 12.81 -24.59 -20.19
N THR A 351 13.82 -25.10 -19.48
CA THR A 351 13.69 -25.64 -18.11
C THR A 351 13.90 -24.57 -17.03
N VAL A 352 14.44 -23.40 -17.38
CA VAL A 352 14.80 -22.33 -16.42
C VAL A 352 13.63 -21.87 -15.56
N GLN A 353 12.41 -21.79 -16.10
CA GLN A 353 11.23 -21.38 -15.33
C GLN A 353 10.89 -22.33 -14.18
N HIS A 354 11.24 -23.61 -14.31
CA HIS A 354 10.98 -24.64 -13.30
C HIS A 354 12.09 -24.74 -12.25
N LEU A 355 13.30 -24.26 -12.53
CA LEU A 355 14.44 -24.31 -11.60
C LEU A 355 14.20 -23.57 -10.28
N PHE A 356 13.37 -22.52 -10.29
CA PHE A 356 13.05 -21.70 -9.13
C PHE A 356 11.78 -22.13 -8.41
N THR A 357 11.17 -23.27 -8.80
CA THR A 357 10.03 -23.83 -8.06
C THR A 357 10.52 -24.71 -6.93
N ARG A 358 9.95 -24.56 -5.74
CA ARG A 358 10.30 -25.41 -4.58
C ARG A 358 10.05 -26.88 -4.93
N PHE A 359 10.99 -27.76 -4.57
CA PHE A 359 10.95 -29.21 -4.83
C PHE A 359 11.00 -29.61 -6.33
N ALA A 360 11.44 -28.71 -7.20
CA ALA A 360 11.72 -29.08 -8.59
C ALA A 360 12.95 -29.97 -8.65
N HIS A 361 12.78 -31.23 -9.10
CA HIS A 361 13.85 -32.16 -9.35
C HIS A 361 14.04 -32.23 -10.87
N GLY A 362 15.27 -32.02 -11.37
CA GLY A 362 15.63 -32.36 -12.72
C GLY A 362 15.76 -33.88 -12.83
N ASP A 363 15.37 -34.49 -13.97
CA ASP A 363 15.38 -35.94 -14.23
C ASP A 363 16.78 -36.59 -14.31
N GLY A 364 17.82 -35.92 -13.82
CA GLY A 364 19.20 -36.38 -13.80
C GLY A 364 19.64 -36.91 -12.44
N HIS A 365 19.51 -38.22 -12.21
CA HIS A 365 20.05 -38.91 -11.03
C HIS A 365 21.59 -39.02 -11.15
N THR A 366 22.33 -38.02 -10.66
CA THR A 366 23.71 -38.23 -10.26
C THR A 366 23.71 -38.66 -8.79
N ALA A 367 24.03 -39.91 -8.55
CA ALA A 367 24.17 -40.54 -7.24
C ALA A 367 25.28 -39.81 -6.46
N GLY A 368 24.90 -38.94 -5.49
CA GLY A 368 25.89 -38.32 -4.60
C GLY A 368 25.44 -37.07 -3.86
N ALA A 369 24.63 -36.23 -4.44
CA ALA A 369 24.17 -35.00 -3.77
C ALA A 369 22.65 -34.91 -3.83
N ARG A 370 21.96 -35.20 -2.72
CA ARG A 370 20.51 -35.01 -2.56
C ARG A 370 20.24 -33.52 -2.33
N HIS A 371 20.10 -32.76 -3.43
CA HIS A 371 19.61 -31.43 -3.36
C HIS A 371 18.08 -31.48 -3.31
N TYR A 372 17.46 -31.02 -2.23
CA TYR A 372 16.01 -31.05 -2.01
C TYR A 372 15.21 -30.03 -2.86
N GLY A 373 15.81 -29.41 -3.88
CA GLY A 373 15.13 -28.46 -4.78
C GLY A 373 14.64 -27.17 -4.11
N ILE A 374 15.18 -26.80 -2.94
CA ILE A 374 14.80 -25.61 -2.19
C ILE A 374 15.77 -24.45 -2.45
N GLY A 375 17.05 -24.73 -2.69
CA GLY A 375 18.11 -23.73 -2.75
C GLY A 375 17.89 -22.62 -3.78
N LEU A 376 17.58 -22.98 -5.04
CA LEU A 376 17.35 -21.97 -6.09
C LEU A 376 16.05 -21.16 -5.89
N ALA A 377 15.00 -21.77 -5.34
CA ALA A 377 13.78 -21.06 -4.97
C ALA A 377 14.07 -20.01 -3.89
N LEU A 378 14.87 -20.37 -2.88
CA LEU A 378 15.31 -19.46 -1.83
C LEU A 378 16.19 -18.31 -2.39
N VAL A 379 17.07 -18.60 -3.37
CA VAL A 379 17.87 -17.55 -4.04
C VAL A 379 16.94 -16.49 -4.63
N ARG A 380 15.89 -16.89 -5.34
CA ARG A 380 14.91 -15.96 -5.92
C ARG A 380 14.22 -15.14 -4.84
N GLU A 381 13.74 -15.77 -3.76
CA GLU A 381 13.09 -15.09 -2.64
C GLU A 381 14.02 -14.07 -1.97
N ILE A 382 15.31 -14.41 -1.80
CA ILE A 382 16.32 -13.50 -1.27
C ILE A 382 16.53 -12.30 -2.18
N VAL A 383 16.68 -12.54 -3.49
CA VAL A 383 16.90 -11.48 -4.48
C VAL A 383 15.70 -10.54 -4.57
N ASP A 384 14.49 -11.09 -4.60
CA ASP A 384 13.23 -10.32 -4.59
C ASP A 384 13.11 -9.47 -3.31
N ALA A 385 13.46 -10.02 -2.14
CA ALA A 385 13.46 -9.28 -0.85
C ALA A 385 14.49 -8.13 -0.83
N HIS A 386 15.53 -8.20 -1.67
CA HIS A 386 16.53 -7.15 -1.85
C HIS A 386 16.21 -6.22 -3.03
N HIS A 387 15.00 -6.32 -3.62
CA HIS A 387 14.56 -5.54 -4.78
C HIS A 387 15.46 -5.74 -6.02
N GLY A 388 16.05 -6.93 -6.13
CA GLY A 388 16.91 -7.32 -7.22
C GLY A 388 16.20 -8.18 -8.26
N GLU A 389 16.98 -8.68 -9.21
CA GLU A 389 16.55 -9.60 -10.26
C GLU A 389 17.59 -10.72 -10.40
N ILE A 390 17.15 -11.95 -10.66
CA ILE A 390 18.02 -13.07 -11.01
C ILE A 390 17.83 -13.41 -12.48
N VAL A 391 18.94 -13.44 -13.22
CA VAL A 391 19.00 -13.81 -14.63
C VAL A 391 19.82 -15.09 -14.77
N VAL A 392 19.35 -16.00 -15.60
CA VAL A 392 20.04 -17.27 -15.88
C VAL A 392 20.28 -17.36 -17.38
N ASP A 393 21.51 -17.64 -17.74
CA ASP A 393 21.95 -17.87 -19.11
C ASP A 393 22.76 -19.18 -19.17
N GLY A 394 22.74 -19.87 -20.30
CA GLY A 394 23.47 -21.10 -20.48
C GLY A 394 22.97 -21.88 -21.68
N ALA A 395 23.77 -22.84 -22.10
CA ALA A 395 23.40 -23.78 -23.16
C ALA A 395 23.89 -25.18 -22.79
N PRO A 396 23.23 -26.25 -23.23
CA PRO A 396 23.70 -27.63 -23.01
C PRO A 396 25.16 -27.80 -23.42
N GLN A 397 25.96 -28.37 -22.52
CA GLN A 397 27.42 -28.62 -22.70
C GLN A 397 28.29 -27.33 -22.72
N HIS A 398 27.77 -26.16 -22.39
CA HIS A 398 28.50 -24.89 -22.41
C HIS A 398 28.48 -24.18 -21.04
N GLY A 399 28.09 -24.91 -20.00
CA GLY A 399 27.97 -24.37 -18.64
C GLY A 399 26.73 -23.49 -18.45
N ALA A 400 26.64 -22.90 -17.28
CA ALA A 400 25.57 -21.98 -16.90
C ALA A 400 26.11 -20.72 -16.22
N THR A 401 25.33 -19.64 -16.27
CA THR A 401 25.63 -18.40 -15.61
C THR A 401 24.38 -17.92 -14.86
N PHE A 402 24.50 -17.84 -13.55
CA PHE A 402 23.47 -17.27 -12.69
C PHE A 402 23.91 -15.86 -12.24
N THR A 403 23.18 -14.84 -12.63
CA THR A 403 23.52 -13.45 -12.32
C THR A 403 22.47 -12.84 -11.40
N LEU A 404 22.90 -12.37 -10.24
CA LEU A 404 22.10 -11.59 -9.31
C LEU A 404 22.32 -10.10 -9.58
N HIS A 405 21.29 -9.36 -9.93
CA HIS A 405 21.31 -7.91 -10.09
C HIS A 405 20.69 -7.27 -8.83
N LEU A 406 21.47 -6.51 -8.10
CA LEU A 406 21.05 -5.87 -6.86
C LEU A 406 21.20 -4.35 -6.95
N PRO A 407 20.24 -3.55 -6.42
CA PRO A 407 20.37 -2.10 -6.39
C PRO A 407 21.61 -1.68 -5.59
N ALA A 408 22.49 -0.89 -6.20
CA ALA A 408 23.61 -0.29 -5.51
C ALA A 408 23.11 0.64 -4.40
N ARG A 409 23.87 0.74 -3.33
CA ARG A 409 23.59 1.73 -2.29
C ARG A 409 23.71 3.12 -2.89
N SER A 410 22.60 3.88 -2.89
CA SER A 410 22.65 5.29 -3.26
C SER A 410 23.40 6.06 -2.18
N HIS A 411 24.54 6.68 -2.51
CA HIS A 411 25.10 7.73 -1.69
C HIS A 411 24.19 8.96 -1.85
N THR A 412 23.29 9.18 -0.89
CA THR A 412 22.70 10.51 -0.73
C THR A 412 23.80 11.37 -0.14
N PRO A 413 24.20 12.47 -0.82
CA PRO A 413 25.24 13.36 -0.33
C PRO A 413 24.87 14.02 1.00
#